data_086ac9aec8a3b13792ec90d0ec3d0277
#
_entry.id   086ac9aec8a3b13792ec90d0ec3d0277
#
_cell.length_a   1.000
_cell.length_b   1.000
_cell.length_c   1.000
_cell.angle_alpha   90.00
_cell.angle_beta   90.00
_cell.angle_gamma   90.00
#
_symmetry.space_group_name_H-M   'P 1'
#
loop_
_entity.id
_entity.type
_entity.pdbx_description
1 polymer ?
#
loop_
_entity_poly.entity_id
_entity_poly.type
_entity_poly.pdbx_seq_one_letter_code
_entity_poly.pdbx_strand_id
1 'polypeptide(L)'
;MNKEGKVVERFLSLYHVRETTSEALKDAFIRILDRYKLSIHRLRGQGYDGASNMRGEFNGLQKKILDVNPYAFYVHCFAHRLQLVVVSVASSCSSIHDFFEYISLIVTTSSASCKRRDVLTEEHHQHLVDMLERSEISSGRGLNQ
;
A
#
# COMPACT_ATOMS: atom_id res chain seq x y z
N MET A 1 -6.61 -8.30 -20.49
CA MET A 1 -6.63 -9.76 -20.72
C MET A 1 -5.55 -10.07 -21.75
N ASN A 2 -4.90 -11.21 -21.59
CA ASN A 2 -3.97 -11.71 -22.59
C ASN A 2 -4.75 -12.30 -23.80
N LYS A 3 -4.01 -12.80 -24.80
CA LYS A 3 -4.64 -13.40 -26.00
C LYS A 3 -5.51 -14.64 -25.69
N GLU A 4 -5.35 -15.23 -24.52
CA GLU A 4 -6.10 -16.40 -24.02
C GLU A 4 -7.31 -16.03 -23.15
N GLY A 5 -7.62 -14.75 -23.02
CA GLY A 5 -8.74 -14.25 -22.24
C GLY A 5 -8.49 -14.20 -20.73
N LYS A 6 -7.27 -14.49 -20.25
CA LYS A 6 -6.92 -14.42 -18.82
C LYS A 6 -6.64 -12.99 -18.38
N VAL A 7 -7.07 -12.64 -17.18
CA VAL A 7 -6.69 -11.38 -16.52
C VAL A 7 -5.20 -11.45 -16.19
N VAL A 8 -4.47 -10.41 -16.52
CA VAL A 8 -3.04 -10.29 -16.25
C VAL A 8 -2.82 -9.03 -15.44
N GLU A 9 -2.23 -9.19 -14.27
CA GLU A 9 -1.75 -8.06 -13.47
C GLU A 9 -0.41 -7.58 -13.99
N ARG A 10 -0.24 -6.27 -14.07
CA ARG A 10 1.01 -5.65 -14.50
C ARG A 10 1.29 -4.44 -13.64
N PHE A 11 2.49 -4.38 -13.10
CA PHE A 11 2.98 -3.15 -12.48
C PHE A 11 3.10 -2.06 -13.56
N LEU A 12 2.50 -0.92 -13.31
CA LEU A 12 2.52 0.20 -14.24
C LEU A 12 3.58 1.24 -13.83
N SER A 13 3.48 1.77 -12.62
CA SER A 13 4.36 2.85 -12.16
C SER A 13 4.24 3.08 -10.66
N LEU A 14 5.29 3.71 -10.11
CA LEU A 14 5.23 4.47 -8.86
C LEU A 14 5.27 5.95 -9.19
N TYR A 15 4.43 6.73 -8.53
CA TYR A 15 4.37 8.17 -8.73
C TYR A 15 4.36 8.87 -7.37
N HIS A 16 5.33 9.76 -7.16
CA HIS A 16 5.40 10.55 -5.93
C HIS A 16 4.36 11.67 -5.98
N VAL A 17 3.49 11.74 -4.98
CA VAL A 17 2.55 12.84 -4.77
C VAL A 17 2.96 13.60 -3.51
N ARG A 18 2.93 14.92 -3.58
CA ARG A 18 3.24 15.79 -2.43
C ARG A 18 2.03 15.99 -1.52
N GLU A 19 0.84 15.90 -2.09
CA GLU A 19 -0.42 16.09 -1.42
C GLU A 19 -1.33 14.89 -1.63
N THR A 20 -2.04 14.49 -0.60
CA THR A 20 -2.96 13.34 -0.63
C THR A 20 -4.43 13.76 -0.73
N THR A 21 -4.69 14.99 -1.19
CA THR A 21 -6.05 15.42 -1.51
C THR A 21 -6.59 14.61 -2.70
N SER A 22 -7.88 14.37 -2.73
CA SER A 22 -8.51 13.63 -3.83
C SER A 22 -8.29 14.27 -5.21
N GLU A 23 -8.15 15.59 -5.27
CA GLU A 23 -7.84 16.31 -6.51
C GLU A 23 -6.40 16.05 -6.96
N ALA A 24 -5.42 16.23 -6.07
CA ALA A 24 -4.03 15.97 -6.37
C ALA A 24 -3.78 14.50 -6.79
N LEU A 25 -4.49 13.57 -6.15
CA LEU A 25 -4.44 12.15 -6.50
C LEU A 25 -5.06 11.88 -7.89
N LYS A 26 -6.18 12.51 -8.22
CA LYS A 26 -6.79 12.43 -9.56
C LYS A 26 -5.85 12.96 -10.63
N ASP A 27 -5.25 14.12 -10.41
CA ASP A 27 -4.30 14.73 -11.35
C ASP A 27 -3.08 13.83 -11.56
N ALA A 28 -2.52 13.30 -10.47
CA ALA A 28 -1.41 12.35 -10.54
C ALA A 28 -1.79 11.09 -11.34
N PHE A 29 -3.00 10.57 -11.11
CA PHE A 29 -3.51 9.40 -11.84
C PHE A 29 -3.66 9.68 -13.34
N ILE A 30 -4.25 10.82 -13.71
CA ILE A 30 -4.39 11.23 -15.12
C ILE A 30 -3.01 11.36 -15.78
N ARG A 31 -2.05 12.01 -15.11
CA ARG A 31 -0.67 12.13 -15.63
C ARG A 31 0.00 10.78 -15.87
N ILE A 32 -0.25 9.79 -15.00
CA ILE A 32 0.26 8.43 -15.21
C ILE A 32 -0.40 7.82 -16.45
N LEU A 33 -1.71 7.91 -16.59
CA LEU A 33 -2.41 7.38 -17.77
C LEU A 33 -1.91 8.00 -19.04
N ASP A 34 -1.75 9.33 -19.09
CA ASP A 34 -1.26 10.06 -20.24
C ASP A 34 0.16 9.65 -20.62
N ARG A 35 1.04 9.49 -19.61
CA ARG A 35 2.41 9.00 -19.82
C ARG A 35 2.46 7.67 -20.55
N TYR A 36 1.52 6.78 -20.24
CA TYR A 36 1.41 5.45 -20.86
C TYR A 36 0.42 5.41 -22.05
N LYS A 37 -0.06 6.57 -22.50
CA LYS A 37 -1.05 6.69 -23.59
C LYS A 37 -2.32 5.86 -23.33
N LEU A 38 -2.73 5.80 -22.07
CA LEU A 38 -3.95 5.13 -21.63
C LEU A 38 -5.06 6.16 -21.45
N SER A 39 -6.25 5.85 -21.93
CA SER A 39 -7.40 6.74 -21.76
C SER A 39 -8.18 6.36 -20.51
N ILE A 40 -8.53 7.35 -19.68
CA ILE A 40 -9.40 7.17 -18.51
C ILE A 40 -10.78 6.62 -18.91
N HIS A 41 -11.27 6.90 -20.10
CA HIS A 41 -12.55 6.37 -20.61
C HIS A 41 -12.53 4.86 -20.87
N ARG A 42 -11.35 4.26 -20.96
CA ARG A 42 -11.17 2.81 -21.07
C ARG A 42 -11.02 2.10 -19.72
N LEU A 43 -10.93 2.85 -18.63
CA LEU A 43 -10.90 2.29 -17.28
C LEU A 43 -12.22 1.54 -17.02
N ARG A 44 -12.15 0.36 -16.41
CA ARG A 44 -13.32 -0.45 -16.06
C ARG A 44 -13.46 -0.71 -14.57
N GLY A 45 -12.40 -0.45 -13.82
CA GLY A 45 -12.40 -0.61 -12.37
C GLY A 45 -11.35 0.24 -11.72
N GLN A 46 -11.57 0.55 -10.46
CA GLN A 46 -10.66 1.26 -9.58
C GLN A 46 -10.74 0.62 -8.20
N GLY A 47 -9.59 0.39 -7.56
CA GLY A 47 -9.52 -0.26 -6.26
C GLY A 47 -8.60 0.50 -5.32
N TYR A 48 -9.14 0.93 -4.18
CA TYR A 48 -8.42 1.67 -3.15
C TYR A 48 -8.85 1.21 -1.77
N ASP A 49 -8.14 1.68 -0.75
CA ASP A 49 -8.57 1.55 0.64
C ASP A 49 -9.81 2.41 0.94
N GLY A 50 -10.27 2.33 2.20
CA GLY A 50 -11.46 3.04 2.65
C GLY A 50 -11.22 4.48 3.13
N ALA A 51 -10.03 5.05 2.93
CA ALA A 51 -9.72 6.41 3.35
C ALA A 51 -10.68 7.43 2.72
N SER A 52 -11.02 8.48 3.45
CA SER A 52 -12.04 9.45 3.03
C SER A 52 -11.69 10.18 1.74
N ASN A 53 -10.41 10.46 1.51
CA ASN A 53 -9.91 11.06 0.28
C ASN A 53 -9.97 10.11 -0.93
N MET A 54 -10.03 8.80 -0.67
CA MET A 54 -10.14 7.76 -1.70
C MET A 54 -11.60 7.40 -1.98
N ARG A 55 -12.34 6.99 -0.93
CA ARG A 55 -13.70 6.45 -1.02
C ARG A 55 -14.79 7.50 -0.90
N GLY A 56 -14.50 8.72 -0.39
CA GLY A 56 -15.53 9.71 -0.07
C GLY A 56 -16.60 9.85 -1.15
N GLU A 57 -17.86 9.71 -0.76
CA GLU A 57 -19.02 9.65 -1.65
C GLU A 57 -19.21 10.94 -2.47
N PHE A 58 -18.87 12.09 -1.89
CA PHE A 58 -19.04 13.38 -2.55
C PHE A 58 -17.75 13.89 -3.20
N ASN A 59 -16.61 13.75 -2.53
CA ASN A 59 -15.36 14.36 -2.95
C ASN A 59 -14.15 13.38 -2.95
N GLY A 60 -14.38 12.08 -2.79
CA GLY A 60 -13.30 11.09 -2.87
C GLY A 60 -12.80 10.90 -4.29
N LEU A 61 -11.60 10.34 -4.43
CA LEU A 61 -11.00 10.02 -5.71
C LEU A 61 -11.93 9.14 -6.57
N GLN A 62 -12.58 8.14 -5.94
CA GLN A 62 -13.54 7.28 -6.65
C GLN A 62 -14.63 8.07 -7.34
N LYS A 63 -15.22 9.04 -6.65
CA LYS A 63 -16.30 9.87 -7.21
C LYS A 63 -15.79 10.71 -8.36
N LYS A 64 -14.63 11.35 -8.19
CA LYS A 64 -14.03 12.18 -9.23
C LYS A 64 -13.67 11.41 -10.51
N ILE A 65 -13.34 10.13 -10.39
CA ILE A 65 -13.10 9.24 -11.54
C ILE A 65 -14.43 8.80 -12.16
N LEU A 66 -15.43 8.43 -11.35
CA LEU A 66 -16.76 8.06 -11.82
C LEU A 66 -17.47 9.20 -12.57
N ASP A 67 -17.25 10.45 -12.17
CA ASP A 67 -17.81 11.62 -12.87
C ASP A 67 -17.25 11.78 -14.30
N VAL A 68 -16.02 11.33 -14.51
CA VAL A 68 -15.38 11.32 -15.84
C VAL A 68 -15.71 10.04 -16.62
N ASN A 69 -15.75 8.92 -15.92
CA ASN A 69 -16.02 7.61 -16.51
C ASN A 69 -16.91 6.76 -15.61
N PRO A 70 -18.24 6.73 -15.86
CA PRO A 70 -19.19 5.98 -15.04
C PRO A 70 -18.99 4.46 -15.04
N TYR A 71 -18.19 3.94 -15.97
CA TYR A 71 -17.89 2.51 -16.06
C TYR A 71 -16.66 2.08 -15.24
N ALA A 72 -15.98 3.00 -14.58
CA ALA A 72 -14.84 2.72 -13.71
C ALA A 72 -15.31 2.34 -12.31
N PHE A 73 -15.94 1.16 -12.16
CA PHE A 73 -16.53 0.73 -10.90
C PHE A 73 -15.51 0.66 -9.78
N TYR A 74 -15.89 1.22 -8.63
CA TYR A 74 -15.04 1.17 -7.44
C TYR A 74 -15.20 -0.15 -6.69
N VAL A 75 -14.06 -0.71 -6.30
CA VAL A 75 -13.98 -1.86 -5.41
C VAL A 75 -13.11 -1.49 -4.21
N HIS A 76 -13.62 -1.67 -3.01
CA HIS A 76 -12.82 -1.51 -1.80
C HIS A 76 -11.74 -2.61 -1.74
N CYS A 77 -10.50 -2.23 -1.54
CA CYS A 77 -9.35 -3.15 -1.49
C CYS A 77 -9.61 -4.31 -0.51
N PHE A 78 -9.62 -5.53 -1.03
CA PHE A 78 -9.91 -6.72 -0.22
C PHE A 78 -8.83 -6.98 0.83
N ALA A 79 -7.57 -6.68 0.54
CA ALA A 79 -6.47 -6.79 1.51
C ALA A 79 -6.70 -5.85 2.69
N HIS A 80 -7.12 -4.61 2.44
CA HIS A 80 -7.46 -3.67 3.50
C HIS A 80 -8.68 -4.12 4.31
N ARG A 81 -9.71 -4.64 3.64
CA ARG A 81 -10.89 -5.20 4.34
C ARG A 81 -10.51 -6.38 5.24
N LEU A 82 -9.66 -7.28 4.75
CA LEU A 82 -9.16 -8.39 5.55
C LEU A 82 -8.37 -7.88 6.76
N GLN A 83 -7.49 -6.89 6.57
CA GLN A 83 -6.77 -6.26 7.68
C GLN A 83 -7.71 -5.69 8.73
N LEU A 84 -8.76 -4.97 8.33
CA LEU A 84 -9.75 -4.43 9.27
C LEU A 84 -10.46 -5.53 10.07
N VAL A 85 -10.80 -6.66 9.43
CA VAL A 85 -11.40 -7.81 10.13
C VAL A 85 -10.40 -8.40 11.12
N VAL A 86 -9.16 -8.63 10.71
CA VAL A 86 -8.10 -9.17 11.60
C VAL A 86 -7.88 -8.26 12.81
N VAL A 87 -7.79 -6.96 12.59
CA VAL A 87 -7.64 -5.96 13.66
C VAL A 87 -8.86 -5.99 14.61
N SER A 88 -10.07 -6.07 14.07
CA SER A 88 -11.30 -6.14 14.86
C SER A 88 -11.35 -7.40 15.73
N VAL A 89 -11.00 -8.55 15.16
CA VAL A 89 -10.94 -9.83 15.92
C VAL A 89 -9.82 -9.78 16.97
N ALA A 90 -8.65 -9.29 16.61
CA ALA A 90 -7.52 -9.16 17.54
C ALA A 90 -7.88 -8.25 18.74
N SER A 91 -8.55 -7.13 18.48
CA SER A 91 -8.97 -6.18 19.52
C SER A 91 -10.05 -6.75 20.46
N SER A 92 -10.78 -7.78 20.05
CA SER A 92 -11.77 -8.44 20.90
C SER A 92 -11.15 -9.44 21.89
N CYS A 93 -9.87 -9.78 21.73
CA CYS A 93 -9.12 -10.67 22.63
C CYS A 93 -8.11 -9.83 23.43
N SER A 94 -8.29 -9.72 24.74
CA SER A 94 -7.45 -8.89 25.60
C SER A 94 -5.97 -9.25 25.50
N SER A 95 -5.62 -10.52 25.54
CA SER A 95 -4.22 -10.96 25.45
C SER A 95 -3.55 -10.58 24.11
N ILE A 96 -4.31 -10.59 23.02
CA ILE A 96 -3.79 -10.18 21.71
C ILE A 96 -3.69 -8.65 21.65
N HIS A 97 -4.65 -7.94 22.22
CA HIS A 97 -4.60 -6.49 22.32
C HIS A 97 -3.36 -6.04 23.10
N ASP A 98 -3.15 -6.59 24.30
CA ASP A 98 -2.00 -6.30 25.15
C ASP A 98 -0.66 -6.60 24.42
N PHE A 99 -0.60 -7.71 23.71
CA PHE A 99 0.59 -8.07 22.91
C PHE A 99 0.91 -6.99 21.86
N PHE A 100 -0.06 -6.53 21.11
CA PHE A 100 0.18 -5.48 20.10
C PHE A 100 0.45 -4.12 20.75
N GLU A 101 -0.11 -3.83 21.92
CA GLU A 101 0.20 -2.63 22.68
C GLU A 101 1.67 -2.63 23.13
N TYR A 102 2.16 -3.75 23.69
CA TYR A 102 3.57 -3.89 24.07
C TYR A 102 4.52 -3.78 22.87
N ILE A 103 4.20 -4.43 21.75
CA ILE A 103 5.01 -4.31 20.53
C ILE A 103 5.05 -2.86 20.04
N SER A 104 3.90 -2.19 20.01
CA SER A 104 3.82 -0.79 19.62
C SER A 104 4.65 0.10 20.54
N LEU A 105 4.62 -0.15 21.84
CA LEU A 105 5.43 0.56 22.83
C LEU A 105 6.93 0.34 22.59
N ILE A 106 7.36 -0.90 22.33
CA ILE A 106 8.75 -1.23 22.00
C ILE A 106 9.20 -0.48 20.75
N VAL A 107 8.41 -0.57 19.66
CA VAL A 107 8.72 0.08 18.38
C VAL A 107 8.79 1.61 18.56
N THR A 108 7.80 2.22 19.18
CA THR A 108 7.78 3.67 19.38
C THR A 108 8.91 4.15 20.26
N THR A 109 9.22 3.42 21.36
CA THR A 109 10.33 3.76 22.26
C THR A 109 11.67 3.63 21.54
N SER A 110 11.87 2.59 20.76
CA SER A 110 13.09 2.40 19.98
C SER A 110 13.24 3.46 18.88
N SER A 111 12.15 3.83 18.23
CA SER A 111 12.14 4.80 17.12
C SER A 111 12.15 6.27 17.58
N ALA A 112 11.83 6.56 18.83
CA ALA A 112 11.74 7.93 19.37
C ALA A 112 13.09 8.66 19.44
N SER A 113 14.21 7.93 19.36
CA SER A 113 15.55 8.51 19.37
C SER A 113 16.27 8.20 18.06
N CYS A 114 16.68 9.23 17.33
CA CYS A 114 17.50 9.07 16.13
C CYS A 114 18.74 8.21 16.40
N LYS A 115 19.42 8.47 17.53
CA LYS A 115 20.62 7.72 17.92
C LYS A 115 20.32 6.21 18.11
N ARG A 116 19.22 5.84 18.78
CA ARG A 116 18.84 4.43 18.95
C ARG A 116 18.48 3.80 17.61
N ARG A 117 17.77 4.51 16.77
CA ARG A 117 17.41 4.02 15.43
C ARG A 117 18.64 3.79 14.57
N ASP A 118 19.61 4.70 14.60
CA ASP A 118 20.85 4.59 13.84
C ASP A 118 21.66 3.36 14.30
N VAL A 119 21.79 3.15 15.62
CA VAL A 119 22.45 1.96 16.18
C VAL A 119 21.74 0.68 15.75
N LEU A 120 20.41 0.61 15.89
CA LEU A 120 19.63 -0.57 15.47
C LEU A 120 19.77 -0.86 13.99
N THR A 121 19.81 0.18 13.15
CA THR A 121 19.98 0.03 11.70
C THR A 121 21.36 -0.52 11.37
N GLU A 122 22.41 -0.02 12.03
CA GLU A 122 23.78 -0.48 11.82
C GLU A 122 23.96 -1.93 12.29
N GLU A 123 23.48 -2.26 13.49
CA GLU A 123 23.54 -3.63 14.02
C GLU A 123 22.75 -4.62 13.14
N HIS A 124 21.57 -4.19 12.66
CA HIS A 124 20.78 -5.02 11.74
C HIS A 124 21.49 -5.22 10.40
N HIS A 125 22.11 -4.18 9.85
CA HIS A 125 22.90 -4.27 8.63
C HIS A 125 24.06 -5.25 8.79
N GLN A 126 24.82 -5.10 9.86
CA GLN A 126 25.94 -6.01 10.15
C GLN A 126 25.48 -7.46 10.31
N HIS A 127 24.38 -7.67 11.03
CA HIS A 127 23.80 -9.02 11.19
C HIS A 127 23.37 -9.63 9.86
N LEU A 128 22.77 -8.85 8.96
CA LEU A 128 22.40 -9.33 7.61
C LEU A 128 23.62 -9.69 6.78
N VAL A 129 24.70 -8.90 6.84
CA VAL A 129 25.98 -9.20 6.16
C VAL A 129 26.53 -10.53 6.68
N ASP A 130 26.60 -10.72 7.98
CA ASP A 130 27.08 -11.95 8.60
C ASP A 130 26.25 -13.17 8.20
N MET A 131 24.92 -13.05 8.13
CA MET A 131 24.03 -14.13 7.69
C MET A 131 24.20 -14.46 6.20
N LEU A 132 24.45 -13.46 5.36
CA LEU A 132 24.75 -13.66 3.93
C LEU A 132 26.09 -14.39 3.76
N GLU A 133 27.13 -13.99 4.50
CA GLU A 133 28.44 -14.64 4.46
C GLU A 133 28.39 -16.10 4.93
N ARG A 134 27.54 -16.40 5.93
CA ARG A 134 27.31 -17.77 6.41
C ARG A 134 26.37 -18.57 5.52
N SER A 135 25.84 -17.99 4.44
CA SER A 135 24.83 -18.61 3.56
C SER A 135 23.56 -19.05 4.29
N GLU A 136 23.23 -18.42 5.42
CA GLU A 136 22.00 -18.67 6.18
C GLU A 136 20.78 -18.02 5.51
N ILE A 137 21.01 -16.93 4.76
CA ILE A 137 20.02 -16.28 3.91
C ILE A 137 20.57 -16.13 2.49
N SER A 138 19.70 -16.21 1.50
CA SER A 138 20.08 -15.93 0.11
C SER A 138 19.66 -14.51 -0.27
N SER A 139 20.51 -13.81 -1.03
CA SER A 139 20.09 -12.56 -1.68
C SER A 139 19.08 -12.90 -2.76
N GLY A 140 17.81 -12.81 -2.43
CA GLY A 140 16.72 -13.04 -3.38
C GLY A 140 16.51 -11.86 -4.33
N ARG A 141 15.97 -12.13 -5.51
CA ARG A 141 15.59 -11.09 -6.48
C ARG A 141 14.35 -10.26 -6.04
N GLY A 142 13.89 -10.42 -4.79
CA GLY A 142 12.64 -9.85 -4.28
C GLY A 142 11.41 -10.69 -4.62
N LEU A 143 10.30 -10.40 -3.95
CA LEU A 143 9.03 -11.11 -4.13
C LEU A 143 8.26 -10.74 -5.43
N ASN A 144 8.79 -9.81 -6.20
CA ASN A 144 8.18 -9.32 -7.44
C ASN A 144 8.91 -9.88 -8.66
N GLN A 145 8.68 -11.14 -8.95
CA GLN A 145 8.99 -11.74 -10.24
C GLN A 145 7.73 -11.90 -11.08
#